data_0ca4798ac4b42c9f200b21c4604af6a5
#
_entry.id   0ca4798ac4b42c9f200b21c4604af6a5
#
_cell.length_a   1.000
_cell.length_b   1.000
_cell.length_c   1.000
_cell.angle_alpha   90.00
_cell.angle_beta   90.00
_cell.angle_gamma   90.00
#
_symmetry.space_group_name_H-M   'P 1'
#
loop_
_entity.id
_entity.type
_entity.pdbx_description
1 polymer ?
#
loop_
_entity_poly.entity_id
_entity_poly.type
_entity_poly.pdbx_seq_one_letter_code
_entity_poly.pdbx_strand_id
1 'polypeptide(L)'
;MSQIGAPVALGSIYQTPADPALQTNEHEIQEKQKSECNIMYIGEASKLSGATIKAIRLYEKLGLLPNVARENSYRVFTDEDILLIKFIKIAQNVGFKLSELKQIIYPKDGMVSWEDIRHEIDSKANNIAKEIIRLQNDKKQLSNYKNEITECLKNYQDCIFPHIKSDA
;
A
#
# COMPACT_ATOMS: atom_id res chain seq x y z
N MET A 1 36.65 26.86 46.43
CA MET A 1 35.73 27.64 47.26
C MET A 1 34.53 27.90 46.38
N SER A 2 33.40 27.43 46.59
CA SER A 2 32.37 27.03 47.49
C SER A 2 31.30 26.35 46.63
N GLN A 3 30.90 25.17 46.89
CA GLN A 3 29.76 24.62 47.62
C GLN A 3 28.40 24.94 46.99
N ILE A 4 27.75 23.96 46.40
CA ILE A 4 26.75 23.01 46.93
C ILE A 4 25.34 23.62 46.93
N GLY A 5 24.45 22.99 46.24
CA GLY A 5 23.01 23.07 46.42
C GLY A 5 22.38 21.73 46.06
N ALA A 6 22.09 20.92 47.06
CA ALA A 6 21.42 19.64 46.96
C ALA A 6 19.91 19.81 46.65
N PRO A 7 19.26 18.83 46.05
CA PRO A 7 17.84 18.90 45.75
C PRO A 7 17.00 18.60 46.98
N VAL A 8 16.02 19.45 47.22
CA VAL A 8 15.00 19.29 48.25
C VAL A 8 14.02 18.19 47.83
N ALA A 9 13.96 17.15 48.63
CA ALA A 9 12.91 16.16 48.60
C ALA A 9 11.58 16.81 48.99
N LEU A 10 10.62 16.88 48.08
CA LEU A 10 9.23 17.19 48.42
C LEU A 10 8.48 15.87 48.54
N GLY A 11 8.11 15.63 49.81
CA GLY A 11 7.44 14.45 50.28
C GLY A 11 6.06 14.21 49.69
N SER A 12 5.83 12.94 49.60
CA SER A 12 4.60 12.21 49.87
C SER A 12 3.47 13.03 50.53
N ILE A 13 2.44 13.32 49.75
CA ILE A 13 1.07 13.46 50.21
C ILE A 13 0.14 13.29 49.00
N TYR A 14 -0.33 12.08 48.79
CA TYR A 14 -1.66 11.72 48.26
C TYR A 14 -1.79 10.22 48.36
N GLN A 15 -1.97 9.71 49.59
CA GLN A 15 -2.65 8.45 49.82
C GLN A 15 -4.15 8.73 49.70
N THR A 16 -4.75 8.49 48.58
CA THR A 16 -6.20 8.31 48.50
C THR A 16 -6.54 6.90 48.96
N PRO A 17 -7.54 6.73 49.83
CA PRO A 17 -7.95 5.40 50.29
C PRO A 17 -8.47 4.58 49.09
N ALA A 18 -8.03 3.34 49.05
CA ALA A 18 -8.48 2.34 48.08
C ALA A 18 -10.00 2.14 48.21
N ASP A 19 -10.75 2.55 47.17
CA ASP A 19 -12.16 2.25 47.03
C ASP A 19 -12.30 0.77 46.63
N PRO A 20 -12.90 -0.10 47.44
CA PRO A 20 -12.99 -1.53 47.14
C PRO A 20 -14.01 -1.86 46.01
N ALA A 21 -14.58 -0.84 45.37
CA ALA A 21 -15.59 -1.00 44.30
C ALA A 21 -15.01 -1.06 42.86
N LEU A 22 -13.68 -0.94 42.67
CA LEU A 22 -13.04 -0.91 41.32
C LEU A 22 -12.27 -2.18 40.97
N GLN A 23 -12.45 -3.27 41.70
CA GLN A 23 -11.82 -4.59 41.40
C GLN A 23 -12.69 -5.55 40.60
N THR A 24 -13.70 -5.05 39.90
CA THR A 24 -14.46 -5.89 38.97
C THR A 24 -14.23 -5.40 37.56
N ASN A 25 -13.63 -6.24 36.74
CA ASN A 25 -13.76 -6.32 35.27
C ASN A 25 -12.51 -6.19 34.40
N GLU A 26 -11.31 -6.36 34.90
CA GLU A 26 -10.18 -6.59 34.00
C GLU A 26 -10.25 -7.99 33.30
N HIS A 27 -10.91 -8.96 33.93
CA HIS A 27 -11.13 -10.29 33.34
C HIS A 27 -12.34 -10.34 32.38
N GLU A 28 -13.34 -9.48 32.55
CA GLU A 28 -14.50 -9.42 31.63
C GLU A 28 -14.23 -8.61 30.36
N ILE A 29 -13.23 -7.69 30.39
CA ILE A 29 -12.86 -6.89 29.23
C ILE A 29 -12.01 -7.73 28.26
N GLN A 30 -11.28 -8.73 28.74
CA GLN A 30 -10.48 -9.62 27.90
C GLN A 30 -11.29 -10.70 27.20
N GLU A 31 -12.47 -11.09 27.70
CA GLU A 31 -13.34 -12.06 27.04
C GLU A 31 -14.26 -11.46 25.97
N LYS A 32 -14.50 -10.14 25.99
CA LYS A 32 -15.33 -9.45 24.98
C LYS A 32 -14.58 -9.04 23.72
N GLN A 33 -13.26 -9.19 23.66
CA GLN A 33 -12.44 -8.96 22.46
C GLN A 33 -12.08 -10.25 21.70
N LYS A 34 -12.69 -11.37 22.02
CA LYS A 34 -12.77 -12.48 21.08
C LYS A 34 -13.80 -12.08 20.02
N SER A 35 -13.37 -11.22 19.09
CA SER A 35 -14.14 -10.90 17.89
C SER A 35 -14.60 -12.22 17.29
N GLU A 36 -15.91 -12.42 17.20
CA GLU A 36 -16.48 -13.48 16.38
C GLU A 36 -15.80 -13.36 15.03
N CYS A 37 -14.90 -14.29 14.71
CA CYS A 37 -14.24 -14.34 13.40
C CYS A 37 -15.37 -14.51 12.40
N ASN A 38 -15.78 -13.42 11.79
CA ASN A 38 -16.82 -13.42 10.79
C ASN A 38 -16.25 -14.16 9.57
N ILE A 39 -16.69 -15.39 9.38
CA ILE A 39 -16.21 -16.27 8.33
C ILE A 39 -16.98 -15.94 7.05
N MET A 40 -16.26 -15.52 6.02
CA MET A 40 -16.83 -15.08 4.74
C MET A 40 -16.40 -16.00 3.60
N TYR A 41 -17.31 -16.31 2.69
CA TYR A 41 -16.99 -17.05 1.47
C TYR A 41 -16.43 -16.11 0.38
N ILE A 42 -15.75 -16.68 -0.62
CA ILE A 42 -15.04 -15.93 -1.67
C ILE A 42 -15.92 -14.90 -2.40
N GLY A 43 -17.22 -15.17 -2.55
CA GLY A 43 -18.16 -14.23 -3.17
C GLY A 43 -18.36 -12.97 -2.34
N GLU A 44 -18.46 -13.12 -1.02
CA GLU A 44 -18.58 -12.04 -0.06
C GLU A 44 -17.24 -11.29 0.08
N ALA A 45 -16.15 -12.03 0.20
CA ALA A 45 -14.80 -11.46 0.20
C ALA A 45 -14.55 -10.59 -1.04
N SER A 46 -15.02 -11.02 -2.21
CA SER A 46 -14.95 -10.25 -3.44
C SER A 46 -15.75 -8.94 -3.36
N LYS A 47 -16.96 -8.97 -2.83
CA LYS A 47 -17.80 -7.78 -2.66
C LYS A 47 -17.19 -6.78 -1.68
N LEU A 48 -16.75 -7.26 -0.52
CA LEU A 48 -16.22 -6.42 0.56
C LEU A 48 -14.85 -5.82 0.23
N SER A 49 -13.99 -6.57 -0.45
CA SER A 49 -12.65 -6.09 -0.85
C SER A 49 -12.67 -5.30 -2.15
N GLY A 50 -13.71 -5.48 -2.97
CA GLY A 50 -13.80 -4.95 -4.32
C GLY A 50 -12.80 -5.61 -5.30
N ALA A 51 -12.12 -6.69 -4.92
CA ALA A 51 -11.31 -7.49 -5.80
C ALA A 51 -12.15 -8.57 -6.49
N THR A 52 -11.82 -8.91 -7.73
CA THR A 52 -12.53 -10.01 -8.41
C THR A 52 -12.18 -11.36 -7.81
N ILE A 53 -13.09 -12.34 -7.87
CA ILE A 53 -12.83 -13.72 -7.42
C ILE A 53 -11.56 -14.28 -8.09
N LYS A 54 -11.33 -13.98 -9.37
CA LYS A 54 -10.14 -14.38 -10.11
C LYS A 54 -8.86 -13.79 -9.49
N ALA A 55 -8.90 -12.52 -9.10
CA ALA A 55 -7.78 -11.85 -8.45
C ALA A 55 -7.49 -12.46 -7.08
N ILE A 56 -8.50 -12.69 -6.25
CA ILE A 56 -8.35 -13.31 -4.92
C ILE A 56 -7.69 -14.70 -5.04
N ARG A 57 -8.13 -15.53 -5.97
CA ARG A 57 -7.51 -16.83 -6.25
C ARG A 57 -6.06 -16.71 -6.72
N LEU A 58 -5.75 -15.66 -7.48
CA LEU A 58 -4.37 -15.39 -7.90
C LEU A 58 -3.50 -14.98 -6.70
N TYR A 59 -4.00 -14.13 -5.81
CA TYR A 59 -3.29 -13.72 -4.59
C TYR A 59 -2.96 -14.92 -3.70
N GLU A 60 -3.92 -15.82 -3.50
CA GLU A 60 -3.70 -17.09 -2.79
C GLU A 60 -2.62 -17.94 -3.48
N LYS A 61 -2.74 -18.15 -4.80
CA LYS A 61 -1.77 -18.93 -5.59
C LYS A 61 -0.35 -18.37 -5.51
N LEU A 62 -0.20 -17.06 -5.46
CA LEU A 62 1.09 -16.38 -5.34
C LEU A 62 1.63 -16.33 -3.90
N GLY A 63 0.84 -16.81 -2.91
CA GLY A 63 1.20 -16.82 -1.51
C GLY A 63 1.14 -15.44 -0.86
N LEU A 64 0.30 -14.55 -1.39
CA LEU A 64 -0.04 -13.26 -0.77
C LEU A 64 -1.15 -13.42 0.28
N LEU A 65 -1.87 -14.54 0.27
CA LEU A 65 -2.87 -14.96 1.24
C LEU A 65 -2.51 -16.37 1.73
N PRO A 66 -1.54 -16.53 2.62
CA PRO A 66 -1.00 -17.85 2.96
C PRO A 66 -1.92 -18.69 3.83
N ASN A 67 -2.78 -18.06 4.61
CA ASN A 67 -3.55 -18.71 5.68
C ASN A 67 -5.04 -18.84 5.37
N VAL A 68 -5.45 -18.83 4.09
CA VAL A 68 -6.85 -19.01 3.73
C VAL A 68 -7.33 -20.38 4.17
N ALA A 69 -8.17 -20.39 5.21
CA ALA A 69 -8.75 -21.60 5.75
C ALA A 69 -9.79 -22.22 4.79
N ARG A 70 -10.15 -23.46 5.05
CA ARG A 70 -11.20 -24.15 4.30
C ARG A 70 -12.19 -24.80 5.26
N GLU A 71 -13.45 -24.58 4.98
CA GLU A 71 -14.55 -25.23 5.64
C GLU A 71 -15.34 -26.03 4.61
N ASN A 72 -15.54 -27.33 4.83
CA ASN A 72 -16.25 -28.22 3.90
C ASN A 72 -15.79 -28.07 2.43
N SER A 73 -14.48 -27.98 2.18
CA SER A 73 -13.86 -27.75 0.86
C SER A 73 -14.02 -26.34 0.28
N TYR A 74 -14.74 -25.44 0.92
CA TYR A 74 -14.86 -24.05 0.52
C TYR A 74 -13.82 -23.16 1.20
N ARG A 75 -13.30 -22.18 0.47
CA ARG A 75 -12.42 -21.15 1.04
C ARG A 75 -13.20 -20.22 1.93
N VAL A 76 -12.68 -19.97 3.11
CA VAL A 76 -13.22 -19.02 4.07
C VAL A 76 -12.19 -17.95 4.39
N PHE A 77 -12.65 -16.71 4.49
CA PHE A 77 -11.85 -15.53 4.67
C PHE A 77 -12.26 -14.82 5.95
N THR A 78 -11.30 -14.31 6.68
CA THR A 78 -11.49 -13.49 7.87
C THR A 78 -11.54 -12.00 7.51
N ASP A 79 -11.92 -11.14 8.45
CA ASP A 79 -11.85 -9.69 8.27
C ASP A 79 -10.42 -9.21 7.98
N GLU A 80 -9.41 -9.87 8.56
CA GLU A 80 -8.00 -9.59 8.31
C GLU A 80 -7.61 -9.91 6.86
N ASP A 81 -8.08 -11.05 6.33
CA ASP A 81 -7.89 -11.39 4.92
C ASP A 81 -8.52 -10.35 3.99
N ILE A 82 -9.71 -9.85 4.34
CA ILE A 82 -10.38 -8.80 3.56
C ILE A 82 -9.57 -7.50 3.56
N LEU A 83 -9.02 -7.10 4.71
CA LEU A 83 -8.14 -5.93 4.80
C LEU A 83 -6.87 -6.10 3.96
N LEU A 84 -6.26 -7.28 4.01
CA LEU A 84 -5.08 -7.60 3.21
C LEU A 84 -5.39 -7.58 1.70
N ILE A 85 -6.52 -8.15 1.27
CA ILE A 85 -6.96 -8.11 -0.13
C ILE A 85 -7.18 -6.65 -0.60
N LYS A 86 -7.81 -5.81 0.24
CA LYS A 86 -7.97 -4.37 -0.05
C LYS A 86 -6.61 -3.68 -0.21
N PHE A 87 -5.68 -3.94 0.71
CA PHE A 87 -4.33 -3.38 0.65
C PHE A 87 -3.62 -3.77 -0.66
N ILE A 88 -3.61 -5.07 -1.01
CA ILE A 88 -3.01 -5.56 -2.25
C ILE A 88 -3.60 -4.85 -3.47
N LYS A 89 -4.94 -4.70 -3.50
CA LYS A 89 -5.63 -4.03 -4.61
C LYS A 89 -5.24 -2.55 -4.73
N ILE A 90 -5.20 -1.83 -3.60
CA ILE A 90 -4.79 -0.40 -3.58
C ILE A 90 -3.35 -0.27 -4.07
N ALA A 91 -2.44 -1.10 -3.57
CA ALA A 91 -1.05 -1.08 -3.97
C ALA A 91 -0.86 -1.37 -5.47
N GLN A 92 -1.63 -2.31 -6.05
CA GLN A 92 -1.63 -2.55 -7.49
C GLN A 92 -2.10 -1.32 -8.29
N ASN A 93 -3.11 -0.61 -7.81
CA ASN A 93 -3.61 0.59 -8.49
C ASN A 93 -2.55 1.71 -8.57
N VAL A 94 -1.65 1.79 -7.60
CA VAL A 94 -0.51 2.72 -7.63
C VAL A 94 0.75 2.11 -8.27
N GLY A 95 0.60 0.94 -8.94
CA GLY A 95 1.62 0.36 -9.80
C GLY A 95 2.62 -0.57 -9.11
N PHE A 96 2.32 -1.09 -7.90
CA PHE A 96 3.11 -2.17 -7.32
C PHE A 96 2.81 -3.50 -8.02
N LYS A 97 3.86 -4.27 -8.31
CA LYS A 97 3.73 -5.63 -8.81
C LYS A 97 3.43 -6.58 -7.65
N LEU A 98 2.70 -7.66 -7.91
CA LEU A 98 2.39 -8.67 -6.88
C LEU A 98 3.64 -9.32 -6.28
N SER A 99 4.72 -9.44 -7.07
CA SER A 99 6.02 -9.94 -6.59
C SER A 99 6.69 -8.97 -5.60
N GLU A 100 6.59 -7.67 -5.83
CA GLU A 100 7.09 -6.64 -4.91
C GLU A 100 6.31 -6.69 -3.60
N LEU A 101 4.96 -6.74 -3.68
CA LEU A 101 4.09 -6.83 -2.51
C LEU A 101 4.34 -8.07 -1.67
N LYS A 102 4.66 -9.21 -2.30
CA LYS A 102 5.00 -10.42 -1.56
C LYS A 102 6.26 -10.25 -0.70
N GLN A 103 7.27 -9.55 -1.19
CA GLN A 103 8.50 -9.28 -0.45
C GLN A 103 8.26 -8.31 0.71
N ILE A 104 7.37 -7.34 0.51
CA ILE A 104 7.00 -6.35 1.53
C ILE A 104 6.17 -7.00 2.65
N ILE A 105 5.16 -7.81 2.29
CA ILE A 105 4.24 -8.43 3.26
C ILE A 105 4.90 -9.60 4.00
N TYR A 106 5.75 -10.37 3.29
CA TYR A 106 6.43 -11.56 3.83
C TYR A 106 7.93 -11.50 3.52
N PRO A 107 8.69 -10.65 4.24
CA PRO A 107 10.13 -10.57 4.06
C PRO A 107 10.79 -11.90 4.45
N LYS A 108 11.91 -12.22 3.80
CA LYS A 108 12.63 -13.48 4.03
C LYS A 108 13.11 -13.63 5.47
N ASP A 109 13.39 -12.52 6.12
CA ASP A 109 13.91 -12.47 7.50
C ASP A 109 12.80 -12.53 8.56
N GLY A 110 11.55 -12.64 8.14
CA GLY A 110 10.38 -12.79 9.02
C GLY A 110 10.00 -11.53 9.80
N MET A 111 10.75 -10.46 9.70
CA MET A 111 10.44 -9.18 10.33
C MET A 111 10.10 -8.13 9.28
N VAL A 112 8.88 -7.59 9.36
CA VAL A 112 8.47 -6.44 8.53
C VAL A 112 9.15 -5.19 9.09
N SER A 113 10.08 -4.62 8.33
CA SER A 113 10.67 -3.33 8.64
C SER A 113 9.81 -2.22 8.04
N TRP A 114 9.27 -1.35 8.90
CA TRP A 114 8.54 -0.17 8.44
C TRP A 114 9.41 0.80 7.63
N GLU A 115 10.71 0.79 7.91
CA GLU A 115 11.69 1.57 7.17
C GLU A 115 11.85 1.06 5.74
N ASP A 116 11.91 -0.26 5.53
CA ASP A 116 11.99 -0.87 4.21
C ASP A 116 10.72 -0.61 3.40
N ILE A 117 9.55 -0.71 4.05
CA ILE A 117 8.26 -0.38 3.40
C ILE A 117 8.25 1.09 2.96
N ARG A 118 8.68 2.00 3.81
CA ARG A 118 8.76 3.43 3.49
C ARG A 118 9.70 3.67 2.32
N HIS A 119 10.88 3.04 2.34
CA HIS A 119 11.87 3.14 1.26
C HIS A 119 11.30 2.66 -0.09
N GLU A 120 10.59 1.53 -0.11
CA GLU A 120 9.95 1.02 -1.33
C GLU A 120 8.86 1.98 -1.86
N ILE A 121 8.07 2.58 -0.97
CA ILE A 121 7.07 3.59 -1.34
C ILE A 121 7.75 4.83 -1.94
N ASP A 122 8.80 5.35 -1.29
CA ASP A 122 9.56 6.50 -1.76
C ASP A 122 10.23 6.22 -3.11
N SER A 123 10.83 5.04 -3.28
CA SER A 123 11.40 4.59 -4.53
C SER A 123 10.36 4.57 -5.66
N LYS A 124 9.17 4.05 -5.36
CA LYS A 124 8.07 4.01 -6.33
C LYS A 124 7.59 5.42 -6.70
N ALA A 125 7.42 6.31 -5.72
CA ALA A 125 7.05 7.69 -5.94
C ALA A 125 8.07 8.43 -6.83
N ASN A 126 9.36 8.23 -6.57
CA ASN A 126 10.44 8.80 -7.36
C ASN A 126 10.44 8.29 -8.82
N ASN A 127 10.16 7.00 -9.03
CA ASN A 127 10.06 6.44 -10.38
C ASN A 127 8.86 7.01 -11.15
N ILE A 128 7.73 7.19 -10.49
CA ILE A 128 6.55 7.85 -11.09
C ILE A 128 6.88 9.31 -11.43
N ALA A 129 7.58 10.05 -10.57
CA ALA A 129 7.98 11.43 -10.83
C ALA A 129 8.89 11.55 -12.08
N LYS A 130 9.86 10.63 -12.22
CA LYS A 130 10.71 10.56 -13.42
C LYS A 130 9.90 10.28 -14.69
N GLU A 131 8.95 9.36 -14.62
CA GLU A 131 8.10 9.03 -15.75
C GLU A 131 7.18 10.19 -16.15
N ILE A 132 6.66 10.95 -15.19
CA ILE A 132 5.89 12.17 -15.46
C ILE A 132 6.73 13.18 -16.24
N ILE A 133 7.98 13.42 -15.83
CA ILE A 133 8.88 14.34 -16.53
C ILE A 133 9.14 13.86 -17.96
N ARG A 134 9.40 12.54 -18.14
CA ARG A 134 9.58 11.94 -19.47
C ARG A 134 8.37 12.15 -20.36
N LEU A 135 7.18 11.83 -19.88
CA LEU A 135 5.93 11.99 -20.64
C LEU A 135 5.61 13.44 -20.96
N GLN A 136 5.96 14.39 -20.06
CA GLN A 136 5.82 15.81 -20.34
C GLN A 136 6.72 16.28 -21.49
N ASN A 137 7.97 15.78 -21.54
CA ASN A 137 8.89 16.05 -22.64
C ASN A 137 8.40 15.44 -23.96
N ASP A 138 7.92 14.21 -23.94
CA ASP A 138 7.35 13.54 -25.11
C ASP A 138 6.14 14.33 -25.66
N LYS A 139 5.25 14.76 -24.77
CA LYS A 139 4.10 15.61 -25.12
C LYS A 139 4.54 16.91 -25.77
N LYS A 140 5.60 17.54 -25.25
CA LYS A 140 6.15 18.79 -25.82
C LYS A 140 6.70 18.56 -27.22
N GLN A 141 7.46 17.47 -27.43
CA GLN A 141 7.99 17.10 -28.76
C GLN A 141 6.87 16.86 -29.76
N LEU A 142 5.85 16.09 -29.39
CA LEU A 142 4.68 15.85 -30.24
C LEU A 142 3.94 17.13 -30.60
N SER A 143 3.85 18.09 -29.67
CA SER A 143 3.26 19.40 -29.93
C SER A 143 4.08 20.20 -30.94
N ASN A 144 5.42 20.17 -30.85
CA ASN A 144 6.31 20.83 -31.79
C ASN A 144 6.14 20.21 -33.19
N TYR A 145 6.21 18.88 -33.33
CA TYR A 145 5.99 18.21 -34.63
C TYR A 145 4.61 18.53 -35.23
N LYS A 146 3.57 18.57 -34.40
CA LYS A 146 2.24 18.97 -34.84
C LYS A 146 2.25 20.38 -35.46
N ASN A 147 2.94 21.33 -34.82
CA ASN A 147 3.03 22.72 -35.30
C ASN A 147 3.83 22.77 -36.60
N GLU A 148 4.97 22.10 -36.69
CA GLU A 148 5.78 21.99 -37.91
C GLU A 148 4.96 21.45 -39.10
N ILE A 149 4.25 20.36 -38.89
CA ILE A 149 3.37 19.80 -39.91
C ILE A 149 2.26 20.80 -40.29
N THR A 150 1.69 21.48 -39.31
CA THR A 150 0.63 22.46 -39.56
C THR A 150 1.15 23.65 -40.41
N GLU A 151 2.35 24.12 -40.13
CA GLU A 151 2.98 25.19 -40.93
C GLU A 151 3.35 24.71 -42.35
N CYS A 152 3.88 23.47 -42.47
CA CYS A 152 4.13 22.87 -43.78
C CYS A 152 2.86 22.76 -44.64
N LEU A 153 1.74 22.36 -44.03
CA LEU A 153 0.46 22.22 -44.72
C LEU A 153 -0.12 23.57 -45.18
N LYS A 154 0.18 24.68 -44.49
CA LYS A 154 -0.22 26.01 -44.87
C LYS A 154 0.60 26.53 -46.07
N ASN A 155 1.90 26.19 -46.08
CA ASN A 155 2.85 26.70 -47.08
C ASN A 155 3.15 25.65 -48.15
N TYR A 156 2.16 25.15 -48.83
CA TYR A 156 2.12 23.96 -49.75
C TYR A 156 3.29 23.80 -50.74
N GLN A 157 4.30 24.68 -50.77
CA GLN A 157 5.38 24.66 -51.75
C GLN A 157 6.70 24.04 -51.26
N ASP A 158 6.91 23.87 -49.93
CA ASP A 158 8.22 23.43 -49.42
C ASP A 158 8.21 22.23 -48.44
N CYS A 159 7.12 21.47 -48.37
CA CYS A 159 7.07 20.30 -47.50
C CYS A 159 7.74 19.07 -48.16
N ILE A 160 9.05 19.13 -48.28
CA ILE A 160 9.88 17.95 -48.54
C ILE A 160 10.31 17.42 -47.17
N PHE A 161 9.78 16.28 -46.75
CA PHE A 161 10.32 15.56 -45.60
C PHE A 161 11.79 15.20 -45.89
N PRO A 162 12.77 15.77 -45.18
CA PRO A 162 14.19 15.63 -45.56
C PRO A 162 14.76 14.24 -45.27
N HIS A 163 13.96 13.26 -44.82
CA HIS A 163 14.44 11.96 -44.40
C HIS A 163 13.78 10.74 -45.05
N ILE A 164 12.92 10.92 -46.04
CA ILE A 164 12.53 9.79 -46.89
C ILE A 164 13.43 9.79 -48.12
N LYS A 165 14.68 9.41 -47.97
CA LYS A 165 15.45 8.85 -49.08
C LYS A 165 14.83 7.51 -49.36
N SER A 166 14.03 7.44 -50.41
CA SER A 166 13.69 6.18 -51.06
C SER A 166 14.98 5.67 -51.68
N ASP A 167 15.66 4.78 -50.96
CA ASP A 167 16.64 3.90 -51.61
C ASP A 167 15.82 2.95 -52.49
N ALA A 168 15.76 3.30 -53.79
CA ALA A 168 15.29 2.43 -54.90
C ALA A 168 16.49 1.65 -55.42
#